data_8da7d36dc5a31373ad675bc97c075b97
#
_entry.id   8da7d36dc5a31373ad675bc97c075b97
#
_cell.length_a   1.000
_cell.length_b   1.000
_cell.length_c   1.000
_cell.angle_alpha   90.00
_cell.angle_beta   90.00
_cell.angle_gamma   90.00
#
_symmetry.space_group_name_H-M   'P 1'
#
loop_
_entity.id
_entity.type
_entity.pdbx_description
1 polymer ?
#
loop_
_entity_poly.entity_id
_entity_poly.type
_entity_poly.pdbx_seq_one_letter_code
_entity_poly.pdbx_strand_id
1 'polypeptide(L)'
;MCELLGFSASQPTEINTLVSEFFSHGKDNPHGWGMMSSSGMYKRCERADTSSELKRLVKKLPPQTTYLGHIRFATVGSIKDENCHPFSALDITGRSWTLIHNGTIYSASKLIPFVHHQSGDTDSERLFLYLMQQLNAAQKEKPLDIYHRCELIDDLVKDLSPRNKLNLMIYDGELLYIHKNMKQTMKYREHGAGVIFSTNALDDAQWKDVPTAQLQVYKDGKLVFEGTKHNAEFVPTLQYINANDAMHI
;
A
#
# COMPACT_ATOMS: atom_id res chain seq x y z
N MET A 1 8.39 -11.69 -0.12
CA MET A 1 7.77 -10.53 -0.85
C MET A 1 7.27 -9.53 0.17
N CYS A 2 7.22 -8.23 -0.16
CA CYS A 2 6.64 -7.22 0.74
C CYS A 2 5.25 -7.61 1.23
N GLU A 3 4.85 -7.08 2.38
CA GLU A 3 3.51 -7.23 2.91
C GLU A 3 2.86 -5.88 3.18
N LEU A 4 1.54 -5.84 3.03
CA LEU A 4 0.70 -4.66 3.23
C LEU A 4 -0.31 -4.94 4.34
N LEU A 5 -0.57 -3.91 5.15
CA LEU A 5 -1.66 -3.85 6.12
C LEU A 5 -2.40 -2.53 5.95
N GLY A 6 -3.73 -2.58 5.86
CA GLY A 6 -4.60 -1.40 5.78
C GLY A 6 -5.79 -1.55 6.72
N PHE A 7 -6.24 -0.45 7.30
CA PHE A 7 -7.44 -0.42 8.14
C PHE A 7 -8.25 0.86 7.90
N SER A 8 -9.57 0.72 7.85
CA SER A 8 -10.52 1.84 7.79
C SER A 8 -11.71 1.53 8.69
N ALA A 9 -12.09 2.48 9.54
CA ALA A 9 -13.21 2.32 10.48
C ALA A 9 -13.94 3.64 10.73
N SER A 10 -15.22 3.52 11.09
CA SER A 10 -16.07 4.66 11.46
C SER A 10 -15.82 5.18 12.88
N GLN A 11 -15.17 4.39 13.72
CA GLN A 11 -14.83 4.74 15.10
C GLN A 11 -13.45 4.19 15.47
N PRO A 12 -12.72 4.83 16.40
CA PRO A 12 -11.47 4.33 16.91
C PRO A 12 -11.60 2.88 17.41
N THR A 13 -10.78 1.99 16.85
CA THR A 13 -10.82 0.54 17.06
C THR A 13 -9.43 0.03 17.40
N GLU A 14 -9.34 -0.88 18.38
CA GLU A 14 -8.09 -1.53 18.76
C GLU A 14 -7.65 -2.52 17.68
N ILE A 15 -6.41 -2.34 17.17
CA ILE A 15 -5.80 -3.19 16.14
C ILE A 15 -4.40 -3.68 16.54
N ASN A 16 -3.94 -3.40 17.77
CA ASN A 16 -2.57 -3.60 18.22
C ASN A 16 -2.10 -5.05 18.08
N THR A 17 -2.96 -6.02 18.38
CA THR A 17 -2.63 -7.45 18.24
C THR A 17 -2.38 -7.81 16.78
N LEU A 18 -3.24 -7.35 15.85
CA LEU A 18 -3.10 -7.61 14.41
C LEU A 18 -1.88 -6.89 13.83
N VAL A 19 -1.60 -5.67 14.29
CA VAL A 19 -0.39 -4.92 13.90
C VAL A 19 0.87 -5.62 14.42
N SER A 20 0.84 -6.17 15.64
CA SER A 20 1.96 -6.92 16.20
C SER A 20 2.22 -8.21 15.42
N GLU A 21 1.17 -8.95 15.08
CA GLU A 21 1.27 -10.16 14.26
C GLU A 21 1.82 -9.81 12.87
N PHE A 22 1.27 -8.80 12.22
CA PHE A 22 1.76 -8.33 10.91
C PHE A 22 3.26 -8.07 10.93
N PHE A 23 3.78 -7.31 11.88
CA PHE A 23 5.20 -6.98 11.95
C PHE A 23 6.09 -8.14 12.41
N SER A 24 5.53 -9.22 12.97
CA SER A 24 6.27 -10.44 13.26
C SER A 24 6.80 -11.12 11.98
N HIS A 25 6.12 -10.91 10.83
CA HIS A 25 6.55 -11.38 9.51
C HIS A 25 7.83 -10.68 8.99
N GLY A 26 8.35 -9.70 9.72
CA GLY A 26 9.62 -9.05 9.41
C GLY A 26 10.81 -10.00 9.36
N LYS A 27 10.73 -11.18 9.98
CA LYS A 27 11.74 -12.25 9.89
C LYS A 27 11.96 -12.74 8.44
N ASP A 28 10.88 -12.79 7.65
CA ASP A 28 10.88 -13.26 6.27
C ASP A 28 11.00 -12.09 5.26
N ASN A 29 10.85 -10.85 5.73
CA ASN A 29 10.90 -9.61 4.96
C ASN A 29 11.83 -8.58 5.65
N PRO A 30 13.18 -8.79 5.62
CA PRO A 30 14.09 -8.12 6.55
C PRO A 30 14.56 -6.72 6.14
N HIS A 31 14.07 -6.14 5.02
CA HIS A 31 14.70 -4.99 4.38
C HIS A 31 14.04 -3.65 4.73
N GLY A 32 13.13 -3.64 5.70
CA GLY A 32 12.52 -2.42 6.22
C GLY A 32 11.07 -2.59 6.65
N TRP A 33 10.62 -1.63 7.42
CA TRP A 33 9.23 -1.49 7.84
C TRP A 33 8.78 -0.04 7.76
N GLY A 34 7.48 0.16 7.76
CA GLY A 34 6.90 1.46 7.97
C GLY A 34 5.42 1.41 8.27
N MET A 35 4.94 2.49 8.87
CA MET A 35 3.55 2.63 9.28
C MET A 35 3.07 4.07 9.17
N MET A 36 1.79 4.25 8.91
CA MET A 36 1.02 5.49 9.09
C MET A 36 -0.12 5.20 10.07
N SER A 37 -0.26 6.04 11.05
CA SER A 37 -1.28 5.96 12.11
C SER A 37 -1.73 7.34 12.54
N SER A 38 -2.71 7.44 13.44
CA SER A 38 -3.07 8.71 14.11
C SER A 38 -1.92 9.35 14.89
N SER A 39 -0.89 8.55 15.26
CA SER A 39 0.31 9.03 15.98
C SER A 39 1.41 9.56 15.06
N GLY A 40 1.23 9.47 13.75
CA GLY A 40 2.20 9.90 12.75
C GLY A 40 2.64 8.81 11.79
N MET A 41 3.66 9.14 11.00
CA MET A 41 4.25 8.24 10.01
C MET A 41 5.71 7.95 10.37
N TYR A 42 6.05 6.66 10.37
CA TYR A 42 7.37 6.15 10.74
C TYR A 42 7.83 5.09 9.75
N LYS A 43 9.12 5.05 9.44
CA LYS A 43 9.72 4.02 8.60
C LYS A 43 11.21 3.87 8.87
N ARG A 44 11.75 2.64 8.74
CA ARG A 44 13.16 2.30 8.89
C ARG A 44 13.56 1.16 7.96
N CYS A 45 14.80 1.17 7.49
CA CYS A 45 15.39 0.08 6.72
C CYS A 45 16.03 -1.00 7.63
N GLU A 46 15.28 -1.47 8.61
CA GLU A 46 15.66 -2.54 9.54
C GLU A 46 14.56 -3.61 9.64
N ARG A 47 14.89 -4.75 10.22
CA ARG A 47 13.90 -5.83 10.42
C ARG A 47 12.82 -5.40 11.41
N ALA A 48 11.56 -5.56 11.00
CA ALA A 48 10.41 -5.20 11.81
C ALA A 48 10.32 -6.01 13.12
N ASP A 49 10.51 -7.33 13.04
CA ASP A 49 10.38 -8.27 14.17
C ASP A 49 11.41 -8.03 15.29
N THR A 50 12.56 -7.41 14.97
CA THR A 50 13.60 -7.10 15.95
C THR A 50 13.66 -5.61 16.34
N SER A 51 12.99 -4.71 15.62
CA SER A 51 13.00 -3.28 15.87
C SER A 51 12.45 -2.92 17.25
N SER A 52 13.26 -2.32 18.09
CA SER A 52 12.84 -1.81 19.40
C SER A 52 11.97 -0.56 19.30
N GLU A 53 12.23 0.28 18.30
CA GLU A 53 11.42 1.47 18.01
C GLU A 53 10.00 1.05 17.60
N LEU A 54 9.87 0.12 16.66
CA LEU A 54 8.58 -0.37 16.20
C LEU A 54 7.77 -1.02 17.32
N LYS A 55 8.40 -1.90 18.11
CA LYS A 55 7.74 -2.55 19.28
C LYS A 55 7.20 -1.51 20.25
N ARG A 56 7.94 -0.44 20.51
CA ARG A 56 7.49 0.67 21.36
C ARG A 56 6.31 1.43 20.75
N LEU A 57 6.35 1.71 19.44
CA LEU A 57 5.27 2.39 18.72
C LEU A 57 3.99 1.56 18.74
N VAL A 58 4.07 0.26 18.42
CA VAL A 58 2.91 -0.65 18.41
C VAL A 58 2.32 -0.81 19.81
N LYS A 59 3.16 -0.95 20.84
CA LYS A 59 2.69 -1.05 22.23
C LYS A 59 1.90 0.19 22.69
N LYS A 60 2.23 1.37 22.17
CA LYS A 60 1.60 2.67 22.48
C LYS A 60 0.58 3.11 21.45
N LEU A 61 0.29 2.28 20.46
CA LEU A 61 -0.65 2.62 19.40
C LEU A 61 -2.04 2.80 20.00
N PRO A 62 -2.66 3.98 19.93
CA PRO A 62 -4.04 4.17 20.36
C PRO A 62 -5.01 3.50 19.38
N PRO A 63 -6.30 3.34 19.76
CA PRO A 63 -7.33 2.90 18.81
C PRO A 63 -7.32 3.74 17.52
N GLN A 64 -7.46 3.09 16.37
CA GLN A 64 -7.32 3.70 15.05
C GLN A 64 -8.66 3.78 14.33
N THR A 65 -8.83 4.82 13.51
CA THR A 65 -9.85 4.87 12.43
C THR A 65 -9.23 4.56 11.08
N THR A 66 -7.92 4.81 10.93
CA THR A 66 -7.16 4.52 9.70
C THR A 66 -5.76 4.09 10.07
N TYR A 67 -5.24 3.10 9.35
CA TYR A 67 -3.88 2.61 9.51
C TYR A 67 -3.34 2.06 8.20
N LEU A 68 -2.07 2.33 7.91
CA LEU A 68 -1.29 1.65 6.87
C LEU A 68 -0.01 1.08 7.46
N GLY A 69 0.32 -0.15 7.11
CA GLY A 69 1.56 -0.84 7.49
C GLY A 69 2.22 -1.50 6.28
N HIS A 70 3.54 -1.48 6.27
CA HIS A 70 4.33 -2.10 5.22
C HIS A 70 5.54 -2.81 5.80
N ILE A 71 5.82 -4.03 5.31
CA ILE A 71 7.08 -4.74 5.56
C ILE A 71 7.75 -4.96 4.21
N ARG A 72 9.00 -4.55 4.11
CA ARG A 72 9.75 -4.53 2.86
C ARG A 72 10.57 -5.79 2.66
N PHE A 73 10.41 -6.40 1.48
CA PHE A 73 11.37 -7.30 0.85
C PHE A 73 11.88 -6.61 -0.43
N ALA A 74 13.15 -6.20 -0.44
CA ALA A 74 13.70 -5.42 -1.54
C ALA A 74 13.87 -6.27 -2.79
N THR A 75 13.11 -6.00 -3.84
CA THR A 75 13.26 -6.54 -5.19
C THR A 75 13.82 -5.49 -6.14
N VAL A 76 13.52 -4.21 -5.89
CA VAL A 76 14.03 -3.04 -6.61
C VAL A 76 14.51 -2.02 -5.60
N GLY A 77 15.65 -1.41 -5.88
CA GLY A 77 16.25 -0.36 -5.04
C GLY A 77 17.06 -0.89 -3.85
N SER A 78 17.97 -0.07 -3.38
CA SER A 78 18.87 -0.34 -2.27
C SER A 78 18.16 -0.41 -0.91
N ILE A 79 18.85 -0.97 0.11
CA ILE A 79 18.32 -1.02 1.49
C ILE A 79 18.69 0.30 2.16
N LYS A 80 17.71 1.22 2.24
CA LYS A 80 17.82 2.54 2.88
C LYS A 80 16.42 3.07 3.24
N ASP A 81 16.34 4.02 4.16
CA ASP A 81 15.09 4.54 4.70
C ASP A 81 14.21 5.20 3.63
N GLU A 82 14.82 5.89 2.65
CA GLU A 82 14.11 6.54 1.55
C GLU A 82 13.30 5.54 0.71
N ASN A 83 13.76 4.31 0.62
CA ASN A 83 13.11 3.21 -0.11
C ASN A 83 12.04 2.46 0.69
N CYS A 84 11.90 2.75 1.98
CA CYS A 84 10.84 2.18 2.79
C CYS A 84 9.52 2.93 2.60
N HIS A 85 8.44 2.19 2.55
CA HIS A 85 7.07 2.76 2.58
C HIS A 85 6.68 3.17 4.01
N PRO A 86 5.67 4.05 4.16
CA PRO A 86 4.88 4.70 3.13
C PRO A 86 5.62 5.83 2.41
N PHE A 87 5.19 6.13 1.17
CA PHE A 87 5.48 7.39 0.51
C PHE A 87 4.32 8.35 0.76
N SER A 88 4.61 9.63 1.05
CA SER A 88 3.56 10.61 1.32
C SER A 88 3.95 12.00 0.83
N ALA A 89 2.95 12.74 0.32
CA ALA A 89 3.09 14.14 -0.09
C ALA A 89 1.73 14.86 -0.04
N LEU A 90 1.78 16.18 -0.05
CA LEU A 90 0.59 17.03 -0.24
C LEU A 90 0.38 17.29 -1.73
N ASP A 91 -0.86 17.24 -2.18
CA ASP A 91 -1.23 17.74 -3.50
C ASP A 91 -1.37 19.29 -3.49
N ILE A 92 -1.61 19.89 -4.65
CA ILE A 92 -1.76 21.35 -4.80
C ILE A 92 -2.94 21.94 -4.01
N THR A 93 -3.86 21.11 -3.53
CA THR A 93 -5.00 21.53 -2.69
C THR A 93 -4.69 21.44 -1.20
N GLY A 94 -3.51 20.90 -0.83
CA GLY A 94 -3.10 20.65 0.55
C GLY A 94 -3.61 19.31 1.11
N ARG A 95 -4.21 18.43 0.31
CA ARG A 95 -4.63 17.08 0.72
C ARG A 95 -3.41 16.17 0.79
N SER A 96 -3.29 15.44 1.91
CA SER A 96 -2.22 14.46 2.10
C SER A 96 -2.57 13.15 1.40
N TRP A 97 -1.64 12.64 0.60
CA TRP A 97 -1.71 11.33 -0.06
C TRP A 97 -0.61 10.44 0.48
N THR A 98 -0.95 9.20 0.78
CA THR A 98 -0.02 8.20 1.31
C THR A 98 -0.19 6.90 0.55
N LEU A 99 0.92 6.30 0.09
CA LEU A 99 0.93 5.06 -0.70
C LEU A 99 1.82 4.01 -0.07
N ILE A 100 1.32 2.76 -0.02
CA ILE A 100 2.10 1.54 0.18
C ILE A 100 1.88 0.59 -1.00
N HIS A 101 2.95 -0.10 -1.44
CA HIS A 101 2.93 -0.95 -2.63
C HIS A 101 3.69 -2.26 -2.40
N ASN A 102 3.05 -3.37 -2.75
CA ASN A 102 3.65 -4.72 -2.81
C ASN A 102 3.61 -5.22 -4.25
N GLY A 103 4.59 -4.84 -5.02
CA GLY A 103 4.64 -5.17 -6.43
C GLY A 103 5.97 -4.85 -7.07
N THR A 104 6.00 -4.92 -8.39
CA THR A 104 7.12 -4.49 -9.21
C THR A 104 6.60 -3.95 -10.53
N ILE A 105 7.07 -2.78 -10.91
CA ILE A 105 6.73 -2.15 -12.18
C ILE A 105 7.78 -2.51 -13.20
N TYR A 106 7.49 -3.50 -14.02
CA TYR A 106 8.39 -4.01 -15.08
C TYR A 106 8.32 -3.18 -16.36
N SER A 107 7.17 -2.56 -16.63
CA SER A 107 6.91 -1.89 -17.91
C SER A 107 5.98 -0.70 -17.72
N ALA A 108 6.57 0.48 -17.54
CA ALA A 108 5.84 1.74 -17.52
C ALA A 108 6.74 2.90 -17.95
N SER A 109 6.79 3.20 -19.24
CA SER A 109 7.55 4.33 -19.79
C SER A 109 7.16 5.67 -19.15
N LYS A 110 5.91 5.81 -18.71
CA LYS A 110 5.40 6.99 -18.00
C LYS A 110 6.12 7.26 -16.66
N LEU A 111 6.78 6.27 -16.06
CA LEU A 111 7.52 6.42 -14.82
C LEU A 111 8.99 6.82 -15.03
N ILE A 112 9.52 6.71 -16.25
CA ILE A 112 10.92 7.04 -16.57
C ILE A 112 11.27 8.49 -16.20
N PRO A 113 10.43 9.51 -16.46
CA PRO A 113 10.77 10.90 -16.13
C PRO A 113 11.04 11.12 -14.63
N PHE A 114 10.48 10.27 -13.75
CA PHE A 114 10.61 10.42 -12.29
C PHE A 114 11.91 9.85 -11.70
N VAL A 115 12.73 9.17 -12.50
CA VAL A 115 14.04 8.65 -12.07
C VAL A 115 14.94 9.75 -11.49
N HIS A 116 14.84 10.99 -12.02
CA HIS A 116 15.62 12.14 -11.57
C HIS A 116 14.94 12.97 -10.47
N HIS A 117 13.72 12.61 -10.07
CA HIS A 117 12.93 13.34 -9.07
C HIS A 117 12.73 12.56 -7.76
N GLN A 118 13.04 11.26 -7.76
CA GLN A 118 12.91 10.41 -6.58
C GLN A 118 14.06 10.65 -5.59
N SER A 119 13.79 10.49 -4.30
CA SER A 119 14.79 10.55 -3.22
C SER A 119 15.52 9.20 -3.06
N GLY A 120 14.76 8.13 -3.26
CA GLY A 120 15.27 6.76 -3.29
C GLY A 120 15.66 6.29 -4.68
N ASP A 121 15.46 5.00 -4.93
CA ASP A 121 15.74 4.36 -6.22
C ASP A 121 14.72 3.25 -6.55
N THR A 122 13.50 3.29 -5.91
CA THR A 122 12.45 2.30 -6.14
C THR A 122 11.49 2.70 -7.27
N ASP A 123 10.93 1.70 -7.92
CA ASP A 123 9.79 1.85 -8.83
C ASP A 123 8.52 2.34 -8.11
N SER A 124 8.35 1.97 -6.84
CA SER A 124 7.22 2.37 -6.01
C SER A 124 7.21 3.88 -5.72
N GLU A 125 8.37 4.50 -5.50
CA GLU A 125 8.46 5.95 -5.35
C GLU A 125 8.13 6.68 -6.65
N ARG A 126 8.62 6.15 -7.79
CA ARG A 126 8.27 6.70 -9.12
C ARG A 126 6.78 6.58 -9.41
N LEU A 127 6.15 5.46 -9.02
CA LEU A 127 4.70 5.28 -9.09
C LEU A 127 3.98 6.37 -8.27
N PHE A 128 4.44 6.63 -7.04
CA PHE A 128 3.87 7.66 -6.19
C PHE A 128 4.03 9.07 -6.78
N LEU A 129 5.20 9.41 -7.29
CA LEU A 129 5.45 10.71 -7.95
C LEU A 129 4.56 10.90 -9.20
N TYR A 130 4.38 9.84 -9.99
CA TYR A 130 3.45 9.87 -11.12
C TYR A 130 2.01 10.09 -10.67
N LEU A 131 1.54 9.37 -9.64
CA LEU A 131 0.23 9.59 -9.03
C LEU A 131 0.03 11.07 -8.63
N MET A 132 0.99 11.64 -7.91
CA MET A 132 0.94 13.04 -7.48
C MET A 132 0.90 14.01 -8.67
N GLN A 133 1.63 13.72 -9.75
CA GLN A 133 1.58 14.52 -10.97
C GLN A 133 0.19 14.49 -11.61
N GLN A 134 -0.44 13.30 -11.72
CA GLN A 134 -1.78 13.17 -12.30
C GLN A 134 -2.84 13.90 -11.46
N LEU A 135 -2.78 13.74 -10.13
CA LEU A 135 -3.66 14.44 -9.21
C LEU A 135 -3.53 15.97 -9.35
N ASN A 136 -2.30 16.47 -9.32
CA ASN A 136 -2.04 17.89 -9.44
C ASN A 136 -2.48 18.45 -10.81
N ALA A 137 -2.30 17.68 -11.87
CA ALA A 137 -2.74 18.09 -13.21
C ALA A 137 -4.27 18.18 -13.31
N ALA A 138 -4.98 17.20 -12.73
CA ALA A 138 -6.45 17.17 -12.73
C ALA A 138 -7.08 18.25 -11.84
N GLN A 139 -6.35 18.78 -10.85
CA GLN A 139 -6.86 19.74 -9.85
C GLN A 139 -6.43 21.20 -10.12
N LYS A 140 -5.85 21.49 -11.28
CA LYS A 140 -5.34 22.85 -11.60
C LYS A 140 -6.40 23.94 -11.50
N GLU A 141 -7.63 23.64 -11.89
CA GLU A 141 -8.71 24.63 -11.92
C GLU A 141 -9.59 24.56 -10.65
N LYS A 142 -9.82 23.35 -10.15
CA LYS A 142 -10.62 23.12 -8.95
C LYS A 142 -10.25 21.78 -8.29
N PRO A 143 -10.41 21.66 -6.95
CA PRO A 143 -10.24 20.40 -6.26
C PRO A 143 -11.19 19.31 -6.80
N LEU A 144 -10.71 18.07 -6.88
CA LEU A 144 -11.55 16.93 -7.22
C LEU A 144 -12.46 16.57 -6.03
N ASP A 145 -13.73 16.31 -6.31
CA ASP A 145 -14.64 15.68 -5.36
C ASP A 145 -14.30 14.18 -5.17
N ILE A 146 -15.04 13.52 -4.27
CA ILE A 146 -14.82 12.10 -3.94
C ILE A 146 -14.90 11.23 -5.20
N TYR A 147 -15.93 11.43 -6.02
CA TYR A 147 -16.19 10.59 -7.19
C TYR A 147 -15.05 10.71 -8.23
N HIS A 148 -14.65 11.92 -8.57
CA HIS A 148 -13.58 12.15 -9.54
C HIS A 148 -12.20 11.70 -9.03
N ARG A 149 -11.94 11.75 -7.70
CA ARG A 149 -10.73 11.13 -7.12
C ARG A 149 -10.74 9.62 -7.32
N CYS A 150 -11.89 8.97 -7.06
CA CYS A 150 -12.03 7.52 -7.27
C CYS A 150 -11.82 7.13 -8.73
N GLU A 151 -12.42 7.86 -9.68
CA GLU A 151 -12.24 7.61 -11.11
C GLU A 151 -10.78 7.78 -11.55
N LEU A 152 -10.11 8.85 -11.10
CA LEU A 152 -8.70 9.08 -11.43
C LEU A 152 -7.81 7.93 -10.95
N ILE A 153 -8.02 7.43 -9.71
CA ILE A 153 -7.26 6.30 -9.19
C ILE A 153 -7.62 5.00 -9.93
N ASP A 154 -8.89 4.79 -10.28
CA ASP A 154 -9.33 3.63 -11.08
C ASP A 154 -8.67 3.62 -12.46
N ASP A 155 -8.64 4.75 -13.14
CA ASP A 155 -7.96 4.88 -14.44
C ASP A 155 -6.45 4.65 -14.33
N LEU A 156 -5.82 5.17 -13.27
CA LEU A 156 -4.39 4.98 -13.01
C LEU A 156 -4.05 3.49 -12.80
N VAL A 157 -4.81 2.77 -11.98
CA VAL A 157 -4.53 1.35 -11.74
C VAL A 157 -4.79 0.49 -12.97
N LYS A 158 -5.81 0.81 -13.77
CA LYS A 158 -6.07 0.14 -15.05
C LYS A 158 -4.93 0.36 -16.06
N ASP A 159 -4.44 1.59 -16.15
CA ASP A 159 -3.37 1.98 -17.07
C ASP A 159 -2.01 1.35 -16.70
N LEU A 160 -1.72 1.22 -15.40
CA LEU A 160 -0.44 0.70 -14.92
C LEU A 160 -0.42 -0.81 -14.65
N SER A 161 -1.57 -1.47 -14.54
CA SER A 161 -1.65 -2.91 -14.27
C SER A 161 -1.08 -3.81 -15.36
N PRO A 162 -1.20 -3.51 -16.70
CA PRO A 162 -0.69 -4.39 -17.74
C PRO A 162 0.80 -4.68 -17.58
N ARG A 163 1.15 -5.98 -17.48
CA ARG A 163 2.52 -6.49 -17.30
C ARG A 163 3.22 -6.09 -16.01
N ASN A 164 2.54 -5.45 -15.07
CA ASN A 164 3.08 -5.05 -13.78
C ASN A 164 2.34 -5.78 -12.65
N LYS A 165 3.07 -6.13 -11.58
CA LYS A 165 2.44 -6.53 -10.32
C LYS A 165 2.11 -5.27 -9.53
N LEU A 166 0.81 -4.98 -9.37
CA LEU A 166 0.31 -3.74 -8.80
C LEU A 166 -0.67 -4.03 -7.66
N ASN A 167 -0.14 -4.44 -6.50
CA ASN A 167 -0.93 -4.51 -5.27
C ASN A 167 -0.59 -3.30 -4.41
N LEU A 168 -1.55 -2.44 -4.16
CA LEU A 168 -1.33 -1.18 -3.47
C LEU A 168 -2.49 -0.80 -2.55
N MET A 169 -2.17 0.05 -1.59
CA MET A 169 -3.13 0.79 -0.81
C MET A 169 -2.75 2.26 -0.83
N ILE A 170 -3.73 3.13 -1.03
CA ILE A 170 -3.56 4.59 -1.01
C ILE A 170 -4.54 5.16 0.01
N TYR A 171 -4.10 6.15 0.79
CA TYR A 171 -4.96 6.92 1.66
C TYR A 171 -4.81 8.40 1.35
N ASP A 172 -5.93 9.11 1.19
CA ASP A 172 -5.96 10.53 0.80
C ASP A 172 -6.42 11.47 1.91
N GLY A 173 -6.36 11.01 3.17
CA GLY A 173 -6.87 11.75 4.33
C GLY A 173 -8.35 11.52 4.60
N GLU A 174 -9.09 10.87 3.68
CA GLU A 174 -10.53 10.60 3.77
C GLU A 174 -10.88 9.19 3.29
N LEU A 175 -10.30 8.75 2.19
CA LEU A 175 -10.61 7.51 1.49
C LEU A 175 -9.42 6.56 1.53
N LEU A 176 -9.70 5.27 1.73
CA LEU A 176 -8.75 4.18 1.60
C LEU A 176 -9.02 3.42 0.30
N TYR A 177 -8.09 3.52 -0.64
CA TYR A 177 -8.12 2.85 -1.93
C TYR A 177 -7.34 1.54 -1.85
N ILE A 178 -7.95 0.44 -2.28
CA ILE A 178 -7.40 -0.91 -2.25
C ILE A 178 -7.40 -1.49 -3.65
N HIS A 179 -6.25 -1.91 -4.14
CA HIS A 179 -6.13 -2.60 -5.42
C HIS A 179 -5.15 -3.76 -5.34
N LYS A 180 -5.50 -4.87 -5.98
CA LYS A 180 -4.55 -5.94 -6.32
C LYS A 180 -4.86 -6.47 -7.73
N ASN A 181 -3.82 -6.89 -8.45
CA ASN A 181 -3.98 -7.57 -9.72
C ASN A 181 -3.34 -8.98 -9.77
N MET A 182 -2.86 -9.48 -8.64
CA MET A 182 -2.38 -10.85 -8.50
C MET A 182 -3.28 -11.61 -7.52
N LYS A 183 -3.77 -12.80 -7.89
CA LYS A 183 -4.64 -13.65 -7.05
C LYS A 183 -3.98 -14.02 -5.73
N GLN A 184 -4.78 -14.17 -4.68
CA GLN A 184 -4.39 -14.64 -3.35
C GLN A 184 -3.29 -13.81 -2.65
N THR A 185 -3.12 -12.55 -3.03
CA THR A 185 -2.06 -11.67 -2.48
C THR A 185 -2.59 -10.55 -1.59
N MET A 186 -3.87 -10.53 -1.31
CA MET A 186 -4.48 -9.60 -0.36
C MET A 186 -5.83 -10.12 0.09
N LYS A 187 -6.06 -10.11 1.40
CA LYS A 187 -7.27 -10.56 2.08
C LYS A 187 -7.87 -9.43 2.90
N TYR A 188 -9.13 -9.57 3.28
CA TYR A 188 -9.81 -8.63 4.16
C TYR A 188 -10.82 -9.33 5.07
N ARG A 189 -11.17 -8.69 6.16
CA ARG A 189 -12.30 -9.04 7.01
C ARG A 189 -12.83 -7.83 7.76
N GLU A 190 -14.03 -7.93 8.27
CA GLU A 190 -14.55 -6.97 9.25
C GLU A 190 -13.77 -7.08 10.56
N HIS A 191 -13.52 -5.94 11.21
CA HIS A 191 -12.87 -5.86 12.51
C HIS A 191 -13.37 -4.64 13.30
N GLY A 192 -14.08 -4.87 14.40
CA GLY A 192 -14.70 -3.81 15.17
C GLY A 192 -15.68 -2.99 14.33
N ALA A 193 -15.52 -1.68 14.31
CA ALA A 193 -16.34 -0.75 13.54
C ALA A 193 -15.85 -0.52 12.10
N GLY A 194 -14.97 -1.40 11.58
CA GLY A 194 -14.33 -1.19 10.30
C GLY A 194 -13.95 -2.46 9.55
N VAL A 195 -13.04 -2.31 8.61
CA VAL A 195 -12.50 -3.35 7.75
C VAL A 195 -10.98 -3.31 7.76
N ILE A 196 -10.35 -4.49 7.88
CA ILE A 196 -8.91 -4.67 7.84
C ILE A 196 -8.51 -5.46 6.60
N PHE A 197 -7.42 -5.03 5.96
CA PHE A 197 -6.82 -5.62 4.77
C PHE A 197 -5.40 -6.05 5.09
N SER A 198 -4.98 -7.23 4.65
CA SER A 198 -3.61 -7.68 4.79
C SER A 198 -3.20 -8.59 3.62
N THR A 199 -1.90 -8.62 3.33
CA THR A 199 -1.35 -9.59 2.36
C THR A 199 -1.67 -11.02 2.78
N ASN A 200 -1.48 -11.36 4.06
CA ASN A 200 -1.78 -12.66 4.66
C ASN A 200 -2.85 -12.53 5.74
N ALA A 201 -3.51 -13.64 6.09
CA ALA A 201 -4.34 -13.69 7.30
C ALA A 201 -3.45 -13.51 8.54
N LEU A 202 -3.91 -12.72 9.50
CA LEU A 202 -3.15 -12.35 10.72
C LEU A 202 -3.68 -13.05 11.98
N ASP A 203 -4.75 -13.82 11.85
CA ASP A 203 -5.36 -14.62 12.91
C ASP A 203 -6.22 -15.74 12.28
N ASP A 204 -6.82 -16.58 13.13
CA ASP A 204 -7.68 -17.71 12.72
C ASP A 204 -9.11 -17.29 12.31
N ALA A 205 -9.41 -16.00 12.25
CA ALA A 205 -10.72 -15.51 11.80
C ALA A 205 -10.92 -15.79 10.32
N GLN A 206 -12.16 -15.70 9.86
CA GLN A 206 -12.47 -15.89 8.44
C GLN A 206 -12.08 -14.67 7.61
N TRP A 207 -10.99 -14.80 6.85
CA TRP A 207 -10.53 -13.82 5.88
C TRP A 207 -11.08 -14.13 4.48
N LYS A 208 -11.51 -13.10 3.77
CA LYS A 208 -11.97 -13.16 2.38
C LYS A 208 -10.90 -12.60 1.45
N ASP A 209 -10.84 -13.08 0.22
CA ASP A 209 -9.97 -12.48 -0.80
C ASP A 209 -10.53 -11.14 -1.27
N VAL A 210 -9.66 -10.12 -1.38
CA VAL A 210 -9.98 -8.87 -2.07
C VAL A 210 -10.21 -9.18 -3.56
N PRO A 211 -11.23 -8.59 -4.22
CA PRO A 211 -11.41 -8.72 -5.66
C PRO A 211 -10.14 -8.44 -6.45
N THR A 212 -9.83 -9.32 -7.42
CA THR A 212 -8.63 -9.17 -8.25
C THR A 212 -8.93 -8.31 -9.47
N ALA A 213 -8.01 -7.42 -9.82
CA ALA A 213 -8.09 -6.53 -10.98
C ALA A 213 -9.32 -5.58 -10.93
N GLN A 214 -9.63 -5.11 -9.75
CA GLN A 214 -10.69 -4.14 -9.50
C GLN A 214 -10.33 -3.25 -8.32
N LEU A 215 -10.41 -1.93 -8.49
CA LEU A 215 -10.25 -0.98 -7.39
C LEU A 215 -11.45 -1.06 -6.44
N GLN A 216 -11.18 -1.06 -5.15
CA GLN A 216 -12.19 -0.85 -4.12
C GLN A 216 -11.82 0.35 -3.26
N VAL A 217 -12.78 1.21 -2.93
CA VAL A 217 -12.53 2.40 -2.11
C VAL A 217 -13.44 2.37 -0.89
N TYR A 218 -12.83 2.60 0.25
CA TYR A 218 -13.49 2.56 1.55
C TYR A 218 -13.45 3.93 2.22
N LYS A 219 -14.55 4.29 2.86
CA LYS A 219 -14.67 5.43 3.77
C LYS A 219 -15.31 4.96 5.07
N ASP A 220 -14.68 5.26 6.19
CA ASP A 220 -15.22 4.93 7.52
C ASP A 220 -15.59 3.44 7.66
N GLY A 221 -14.77 2.55 7.10
CA GLY A 221 -14.97 1.11 7.10
C GLY A 221 -16.01 0.58 6.11
N LYS A 222 -16.63 1.44 5.29
CA LYS A 222 -17.64 1.06 4.30
C LYS A 222 -17.13 1.20 2.89
N LEU A 223 -17.45 0.22 2.04
CA LEU A 223 -17.21 0.31 0.60
C LEU A 223 -18.09 1.43 0.01
N VAL A 224 -17.45 2.43 -0.63
CA VAL A 224 -18.14 3.59 -1.21
C VAL A 224 -17.98 3.69 -2.72
N PHE A 225 -17.01 2.97 -3.30
CA PHE A 225 -16.81 2.92 -4.74
C PHE A 225 -16.16 1.60 -5.14
N GLU A 226 -16.63 1.03 -6.24
CA GLU A 226 -16.02 -0.09 -6.93
C GLU A 226 -15.65 0.35 -8.35
N GLY A 227 -14.37 0.26 -8.67
CA GLY A 227 -13.85 0.57 -9.99
C GLY A 227 -14.23 -0.48 -11.03
N THR A 228 -13.92 -0.21 -12.27
CA THR A 228 -14.17 -1.13 -13.37
C THR A 228 -13.19 -2.30 -13.30
N LYS A 229 -13.71 -3.52 -13.30
CA LYS A 229 -12.87 -4.71 -13.38
C LYS A 229 -12.12 -4.73 -14.71
N HIS A 230 -10.80 -4.91 -14.67
CA HIS A 230 -9.94 -4.94 -15.85
C HIS A 230 -9.31 -6.33 -16.07
N ASN A 231 -8.76 -6.56 -17.26
CA ASN A 231 -8.21 -7.87 -17.67
C ASN A 231 -6.69 -8.02 -17.44
N ALA A 232 -6.05 -7.05 -16.77
CA ALA A 232 -4.61 -7.05 -16.53
C ALA A 232 -4.26 -7.77 -15.21
N GLU A 233 -4.66 -9.03 -15.10
CA GLU A 233 -4.22 -9.89 -14.01
C GLU A 233 -2.73 -10.21 -14.18
N PHE A 234 -1.94 -10.03 -13.10
CA PHE A 234 -0.53 -10.40 -13.09
C PHE A 234 -0.39 -11.89 -12.78
N VAL A 235 0.18 -12.61 -13.75
CA VAL A 235 0.52 -14.04 -13.61
C VAL A 235 2.05 -14.14 -13.55
N PRO A 236 2.64 -14.68 -12.45
CA PRO A 236 4.09 -14.83 -12.34
C PRO A 236 4.63 -15.73 -13.45
N THR A 237 5.67 -15.29 -14.14
CA THR A 237 6.43 -16.12 -15.08
C THR A 237 7.48 -16.95 -14.33
N LEU A 238 8.03 -18.01 -14.97
CA LEU A 238 9.14 -18.79 -14.39
C LEU A 238 10.33 -17.90 -13.99
N GLN A 239 10.60 -16.87 -14.75
CA GLN A 239 11.65 -15.89 -14.46
C GLN A 239 11.39 -15.10 -13.15
N TYR A 240 10.13 -14.76 -12.89
CA TYR A 240 9.70 -14.11 -11.65
C TYR A 240 9.82 -15.05 -10.44
N ILE A 241 9.42 -16.32 -10.61
CA ILE A 241 9.47 -17.34 -9.55
C ILE A 241 10.94 -17.58 -9.17
N ASN A 242 11.82 -17.85 -10.15
CA ASN A 242 13.24 -18.09 -9.92
C ASN A 242 13.99 -16.90 -9.28
N ALA A 243 13.63 -15.66 -9.63
CA ALA A 243 14.21 -14.47 -9.02
C ALA A 243 13.82 -14.34 -7.53
N ASN A 244 12.61 -14.71 -7.16
CA ASN A 244 12.18 -14.71 -5.76
C ASN A 244 12.79 -15.88 -4.96
N ASP A 245 12.91 -17.07 -5.54
CA ASP A 245 13.51 -18.24 -4.90
C ASP A 245 15.04 -18.04 -4.69
N ALA A 246 15.72 -17.40 -5.63
CA ALA A 246 17.15 -17.10 -5.51
C ALA A 246 17.48 -16.06 -4.41
N MET A 247 16.48 -15.28 -3.96
CA MET A 247 16.65 -14.31 -2.87
C MET A 247 16.36 -14.92 -1.48
N HIS A 248 15.94 -16.18 -1.40
CA HIS A 248 15.71 -16.91 -0.15
C HIS A 248 16.87 -17.87 0.20
N ILE A 249 17.98 -17.87 -0.57
CA ILE A 249 19.22 -18.57 -0.30
C ILE A 249 20.27 -17.53 0.14
#